data_f269ceefbad09456961174caa33861b6
#
_entry.id   f269ceefbad09456961174caa33861b6
#
_cell.length_a   1.000
_cell.length_b   1.000
_cell.length_c   1.000
_cell.angle_alpha   90.00
_cell.angle_beta   90.00
_cell.angle_gamma   90.00
#
_symmetry.space_group_name_H-M   'P 1'
#
loop_
_entity.id
_entity.type
_entity.pdbx_description
1 polymer ?
#
loop_
_entity_poly.entity_id
_entity_poly.type
_entity_poly.pdbx_seq_one_letter_code
_entity_poly.pdbx_strand_id
1 'polypeptide(L)'
;DGSPEGWNFQILDANRELVETITTGEDGYAASGKLEPGTYYVVEIHDRDETYWTYDAVVEKQVTVTAGTQSEVEYTNEQFGILVFCKTTNTGNQLEGWTFRVQDSDGNVVGDYTTDETGYASTGKLKPGSYTVLELSNGDDYWNCELGYHSVTIIAGKATEDAWHNREQGLGWFHKSTNTGESLEGWEITIYSDKECTQKVTTVTTNADGKVGIYLDPGIYYARETGDTEGRFENEYWLADESIKEFEILPHKDVDI
;
A
#
# COMPACT_ATOMS: atom_id res chain seq x y z
N ASP A 1 -22.59 2.35 9.18
CA ASP A 1 -23.30 2.44 10.46
C ASP A 1 -23.66 1.03 10.93
N GLY A 2 -22.97 0.55 11.97
CA GLY A 2 -23.16 -0.82 12.53
C GLY A 2 -24.44 -0.96 13.37
N SER A 3 -25.42 -0.13 13.11
CA SER A 3 -26.70 -0.13 13.84
C SER A 3 -27.46 -1.45 13.64
N PRO A 4 -28.00 -2.02 14.70
CA PRO A 4 -28.93 -3.13 14.61
C PRO A 4 -30.32 -2.70 14.09
N GLU A 5 -30.59 -1.41 13.93
CA GLU A 5 -31.82 -0.85 13.42
C GLU A 5 -31.97 -1.01 11.90
N GLY A 6 -33.21 -1.21 11.45
CA GLY A 6 -33.57 -1.17 10.03
C GLY A 6 -33.28 -2.45 9.25
N TRP A 7 -33.04 -3.58 9.91
CA TRP A 7 -32.95 -4.90 9.28
C TRP A 7 -34.34 -5.46 9.00
N ASN A 8 -34.56 -5.94 7.79
CA ASN A 8 -35.86 -6.39 7.30
C ASN A 8 -35.93 -7.91 7.28
N PHE A 9 -37.04 -8.45 7.77
CA PHE A 9 -37.33 -9.88 7.81
C PHE A 9 -38.72 -10.16 7.28
N GLN A 10 -38.87 -11.24 6.51
CA GLN A 10 -40.15 -11.79 6.10
C GLN A 10 -40.51 -12.96 7.00
N ILE A 11 -41.75 -12.99 7.45
CA ILE A 11 -42.35 -14.12 8.13
C ILE A 11 -43.26 -14.87 7.14
N LEU A 12 -42.95 -16.11 6.88
CA LEU A 12 -43.70 -16.98 6.00
C LEU A 12 -44.41 -18.05 6.78
N ASP A 13 -45.60 -18.49 6.34
CA ASP A 13 -46.31 -19.59 6.94
C ASP A 13 -45.71 -20.97 6.56
N ALA A 14 -46.37 -22.07 6.98
CA ALA A 14 -45.95 -23.44 6.66
C ALA A 14 -45.91 -23.74 5.15
N ASN A 15 -46.69 -23.00 4.35
CA ASN A 15 -46.73 -23.12 2.87
C ASN A 15 -45.77 -22.21 2.16
N ARG A 16 -44.95 -21.43 2.90
CA ARG A 16 -44.05 -20.37 2.38
C ARG A 16 -44.77 -19.16 1.83
N GLU A 17 -46.01 -18.92 2.23
CA GLU A 17 -46.72 -17.72 1.88
C GLU A 17 -46.36 -16.59 2.85
N LEU A 18 -46.17 -15.37 2.32
CA LEU A 18 -45.83 -14.20 3.14
C LEU A 18 -46.98 -13.86 4.09
N VAL A 19 -46.67 -13.83 5.37
CA VAL A 19 -47.58 -13.41 6.44
C VAL A 19 -47.37 -11.96 6.81
N GLU A 20 -46.10 -11.56 7.02
CA GLU A 20 -45.76 -10.22 7.48
C GLU A 20 -44.31 -9.90 7.15
N THR A 21 -43.98 -8.61 6.96
CA THR A 21 -42.62 -8.11 6.93
C THR A 21 -42.39 -7.25 8.18
N ILE A 22 -41.32 -7.51 8.90
CA ILE A 22 -40.96 -6.78 10.11
C ILE A 22 -39.58 -6.14 9.97
N THR A 23 -39.35 -5.04 10.70
CA THR A 23 -38.09 -4.28 10.68
C THR A 23 -37.57 -4.08 12.10
N THR A 24 -36.27 -4.26 12.32
CA THR A 24 -35.68 -4.06 13.64
C THR A 24 -35.63 -2.59 14.04
N GLY A 25 -35.87 -2.35 15.32
CA GLY A 25 -35.66 -1.04 15.95
C GLY A 25 -34.23 -0.81 16.41
N GLU A 26 -33.99 0.32 17.10
CA GLU A 26 -32.68 0.71 17.65
C GLU A 26 -32.05 -0.35 18.56
N ASP A 27 -32.90 -1.14 19.24
CA ASP A 27 -32.49 -2.23 20.12
C ASP A 27 -32.17 -3.55 19.38
N GLY A 28 -32.33 -3.59 18.04
CA GLY A 28 -32.09 -4.78 17.21
C GLY A 28 -33.22 -5.79 17.24
N TYR A 29 -34.35 -5.47 17.86
CA TYR A 29 -35.50 -6.37 17.89
C TYR A 29 -36.58 -5.94 16.91
N ALA A 30 -37.24 -6.94 16.32
CA ALA A 30 -38.48 -6.78 15.57
C ALA A 30 -39.50 -7.79 16.10
N ALA A 31 -40.76 -7.44 16.17
CA ALA A 31 -41.84 -8.33 16.58
C ALA A 31 -42.95 -8.34 15.55
N SER A 32 -43.45 -9.52 15.26
CA SER A 32 -44.67 -9.68 14.48
C SER A 32 -45.92 -9.30 15.29
N GLY A 33 -47.04 -9.11 14.60
CA GLY A 33 -48.34 -9.19 15.20
C GLY A 33 -48.61 -10.56 15.84
N LYS A 34 -49.81 -10.76 16.38
CA LYS A 34 -50.20 -12.09 16.94
C LYS A 34 -50.36 -13.10 15.81
N LEU A 35 -49.61 -14.18 15.91
CA LEU A 35 -49.68 -15.32 15.00
C LEU A 35 -50.48 -16.46 15.60
N GLU A 36 -51.20 -17.22 14.77
CA GLU A 36 -51.80 -18.47 15.17
C GLU A 36 -50.74 -19.53 15.52
N PRO A 37 -51.02 -20.45 16.46
CA PRO A 37 -50.05 -21.52 16.73
C PRO A 37 -49.76 -22.35 15.48
N GLY A 38 -48.46 -22.56 15.20
CA GLY A 38 -48.02 -23.26 14.00
C GLY A 38 -46.54 -23.12 13.71
N THR A 39 -46.15 -23.64 12.55
CA THR A 39 -44.78 -23.52 12.05
C THR A 39 -44.67 -22.34 11.10
N TYR A 40 -43.66 -21.51 11.28
CA TYR A 40 -43.34 -20.36 10.48
C TYR A 40 -41.87 -20.42 10.05
N TYR A 41 -41.54 -19.65 9.04
CA TYR A 41 -40.16 -19.45 8.57
C TYR A 41 -39.86 -17.95 8.56
N VAL A 42 -38.76 -17.59 9.17
CA VAL A 42 -38.24 -16.21 9.12
C VAL A 42 -37.12 -16.15 8.13
N VAL A 43 -37.17 -15.17 7.23
CA VAL A 43 -36.17 -14.97 6.16
C VAL A 43 -35.64 -13.56 6.28
N GLU A 44 -34.32 -13.41 6.39
CA GLU A 44 -33.69 -12.11 6.35
C GLU A 44 -33.65 -11.57 4.92
N ILE A 45 -33.99 -10.28 4.74
CA ILE A 45 -33.89 -9.59 3.45
C ILE A 45 -32.50 -8.98 3.34
N HIS A 46 -31.73 -9.40 2.33
CA HIS A 46 -30.40 -8.88 2.03
C HIS A 46 -30.48 -7.55 1.28
N ASP A 47 -30.69 -6.44 1.99
CA ASP A 47 -30.88 -5.09 1.45
C ASP A 47 -29.72 -4.12 1.82
N ARG A 48 -28.68 -4.59 2.51
CA ARG A 48 -27.48 -3.83 2.85
C ARG A 48 -26.40 -4.00 1.78
N ASP A 49 -25.46 -3.07 1.76
CA ASP A 49 -24.30 -3.11 0.86
C ASP A 49 -23.40 -4.32 1.18
N GLU A 50 -23.44 -5.33 0.33
CA GLU A 50 -22.65 -6.56 0.46
C GLU A 50 -21.14 -6.31 0.38
N THR A 51 -20.69 -5.14 -0.05
CA THR A 51 -19.26 -4.75 -0.01
C THR A 51 -18.73 -4.76 1.42
N TYR A 52 -19.57 -4.37 2.39
CA TYR A 52 -19.18 -4.24 3.78
C TYR A 52 -19.87 -5.22 4.73
N TRP A 53 -20.92 -5.90 4.27
CA TRP A 53 -21.71 -6.79 5.15
C TRP A 53 -21.58 -8.25 4.75
N THR A 54 -21.57 -9.12 5.78
CA THR A 54 -21.80 -10.55 5.63
C THR A 54 -23.02 -10.90 6.46
N TYR A 55 -23.99 -11.50 5.81
CA TYR A 55 -25.23 -11.94 6.40
C TYR A 55 -25.07 -13.29 7.12
N ASP A 56 -26.02 -13.63 8.02
CA ASP A 56 -26.09 -14.93 8.64
C ASP A 56 -26.10 -16.06 7.58
N ALA A 57 -25.31 -17.09 7.82
CA ALA A 57 -25.20 -18.22 6.90
C ALA A 57 -26.54 -18.98 6.72
N VAL A 58 -27.44 -18.87 7.68
CA VAL A 58 -28.78 -19.49 7.63
C VAL A 58 -29.82 -18.44 7.27
N VAL A 59 -30.02 -18.27 5.94
CA VAL A 59 -30.93 -17.27 5.39
C VAL A 59 -32.37 -17.45 5.86
N GLU A 60 -32.84 -18.70 6.07
CA GLU A 60 -34.17 -19.04 6.51
C GLU A 60 -34.12 -19.86 7.78
N LYS A 61 -34.80 -19.40 8.83
CA LYS A 61 -34.88 -20.09 10.13
C LYS A 61 -36.32 -20.49 10.44
N GLN A 62 -36.52 -21.79 10.75
CA GLN A 62 -37.81 -22.30 11.15
C GLN A 62 -38.07 -21.93 12.61
N VAL A 63 -39.28 -21.49 12.92
CA VAL A 63 -39.75 -21.22 14.28
C VAL A 63 -41.13 -21.85 14.50
N THR A 64 -41.38 -22.35 15.69
CA THR A 64 -42.70 -22.85 16.10
C THR A 64 -43.34 -21.87 17.07
N VAL A 65 -44.51 -21.35 16.69
CA VAL A 65 -45.30 -20.48 17.54
C VAL A 65 -46.27 -21.38 18.34
N THR A 66 -46.26 -21.21 19.68
CA THR A 66 -47.11 -21.93 20.61
C THR A 66 -48.07 -20.96 21.27
N ALA A 67 -49.34 -21.39 21.50
CA ALA A 67 -50.35 -20.54 22.09
C ALA A 67 -49.92 -20.01 23.48
N GLY A 68 -50.04 -18.69 23.65
CA GLY A 68 -49.72 -18.00 24.88
C GLY A 68 -48.23 -17.85 25.23
N THR A 69 -47.34 -18.16 24.29
CA THR A 69 -45.89 -18.00 24.46
C THR A 69 -45.30 -17.13 23.38
N GLN A 70 -44.13 -16.55 23.66
CA GLN A 70 -43.28 -15.87 22.69
C GLN A 70 -42.27 -16.87 22.12
N SER A 71 -41.99 -16.81 20.83
CA SER A 71 -40.94 -17.55 20.16
C SER A 71 -39.96 -16.58 19.51
N GLU A 72 -38.68 -16.88 19.55
CA GLU A 72 -37.62 -16.01 19.08
C GLU A 72 -36.69 -16.75 18.10
N VAL A 73 -36.16 -16.02 17.15
CA VAL A 73 -35.05 -16.41 16.25
C VAL A 73 -34.01 -15.30 16.25
N GLU A 74 -32.74 -15.68 16.20
CA GLU A 74 -31.62 -14.74 16.18
C GLU A 74 -30.93 -14.81 14.84
N TYR A 75 -30.50 -13.63 14.31
CA TYR A 75 -29.65 -13.48 13.14
C TYR A 75 -28.42 -12.69 13.52
N THR A 76 -27.25 -13.08 12.99
CA THR A 76 -25.99 -12.41 13.25
C THR A 76 -25.38 -11.98 11.92
N ASN A 77 -25.18 -10.67 11.78
CA ASN A 77 -24.52 -10.07 10.63
C ASN A 77 -23.22 -9.41 11.06
N GLU A 78 -22.19 -9.52 10.23
CA GLU A 78 -20.89 -8.90 10.48
C GLU A 78 -20.63 -7.77 9.51
N GLN A 79 -20.19 -6.61 10.05
CA GLN A 79 -19.75 -5.48 9.24
C GLN A 79 -18.23 -5.42 9.15
N PHE A 80 -17.71 -5.27 7.95
CA PHE A 80 -16.30 -5.23 7.62
C PHE A 80 -15.90 -3.86 7.08
N GLY A 81 -14.62 -3.59 7.04
CA GLY A 81 -14.03 -2.52 6.24
C GLY A 81 -13.21 -3.09 5.10
N ILE A 82 -12.65 -2.21 4.29
CA ILE A 82 -11.77 -2.54 3.15
C ILE A 82 -10.51 -1.67 3.28
N LEU A 83 -9.35 -2.22 2.95
CA LEU A 83 -8.12 -1.48 2.78
C LEU A 83 -7.84 -1.31 1.29
N VAL A 84 -7.56 -0.08 0.88
CA VAL A 84 -7.20 0.28 -0.50
C VAL A 84 -5.78 0.83 -0.49
N PHE A 85 -4.91 0.27 -1.30
CA PHE A 85 -3.55 0.74 -1.52
C PHE A 85 -3.53 1.71 -2.69
N CYS A 86 -2.78 2.81 -2.54
CA CYS A 86 -2.54 3.79 -3.58
C CYS A 86 -1.02 3.92 -3.78
N LYS A 87 -0.50 3.38 -4.89
CA LYS A 87 0.91 3.47 -5.25
C LYS A 87 1.18 4.65 -6.15
N THR A 88 2.21 5.42 -5.82
CA THR A 88 2.73 6.52 -6.63
C THR A 88 4.24 6.40 -6.77
N THR A 89 4.79 7.01 -7.83
CA THR A 89 6.22 7.12 -8.07
C THR A 89 6.58 8.55 -8.47
N ASN A 90 7.85 8.94 -8.31
CA ASN A 90 8.33 10.26 -8.72
C ASN A 90 8.24 10.51 -10.23
N THR A 91 8.25 9.46 -11.04
CA THR A 91 8.12 9.53 -12.51
C THR A 91 6.67 9.40 -12.99
N GLY A 92 5.76 8.95 -12.12
CA GLY A 92 4.38 8.64 -12.47
C GLY A 92 4.22 7.37 -13.31
N ASN A 93 5.29 6.60 -13.48
CA ASN A 93 5.31 5.35 -14.25
C ASN A 93 5.42 4.13 -13.33
N GLN A 94 5.23 2.95 -13.93
CA GLN A 94 5.42 1.64 -13.26
C GLN A 94 4.64 1.53 -11.94
N LEU A 95 3.36 1.78 -12.01
CA LEU A 95 2.45 1.71 -10.87
C LEU A 95 1.91 0.30 -10.63
N GLU A 96 1.94 -0.57 -11.65
CA GLU A 96 1.49 -1.96 -11.61
C GLU A 96 2.54 -2.89 -10.98
N GLY A 97 2.08 -3.94 -10.31
CA GLY A 97 2.92 -5.04 -9.85
C GLY A 97 3.53 -4.87 -8.45
N TRP A 98 3.26 -3.77 -7.75
CA TRP A 98 3.71 -3.58 -6.37
C TRP A 98 2.88 -4.40 -5.42
N THR A 99 3.54 -5.20 -4.59
CA THR A 99 2.87 -6.14 -3.68
C THR A 99 2.97 -5.68 -2.24
N PHE A 100 1.82 -5.62 -1.57
CA PHE A 100 1.67 -5.24 -0.17
C PHE A 100 1.20 -6.42 0.66
N ARG A 101 1.94 -6.74 1.71
CA ARG A 101 1.57 -7.75 2.69
C ARG A 101 0.82 -7.12 3.84
N VAL A 102 -0.36 -7.65 4.13
CA VAL A 102 -1.19 -7.24 5.28
C VAL A 102 -1.06 -8.29 6.38
N GLN A 103 -0.80 -7.82 7.59
CA GLN A 103 -0.76 -8.63 8.81
C GLN A 103 -1.77 -8.11 9.82
N ASP A 104 -2.39 -9.01 10.59
CA ASP A 104 -3.26 -8.67 11.72
C ASP A 104 -2.44 -8.21 12.94
N SER A 105 -3.14 -7.86 14.03
CA SER A 105 -2.50 -7.43 15.29
C SER A 105 -1.63 -8.49 15.95
N ASP A 106 -1.81 -9.76 15.61
CA ASP A 106 -1.05 -10.88 16.13
C ASP A 106 0.16 -11.21 15.24
N GLY A 107 0.32 -10.49 14.10
CA GLY A 107 1.38 -10.68 13.11
C GLY A 107 1.10 -11.78 12.10
N ASN A 108 -0.11 -12.36 12.08
CA ASN A 108 -0.47 -13.35 11.07
C ASN A 108 -0.70 -12.67 9.72
N VAL A 109 -0.21 -13.30 8.65
CA VAL A 109 -0.43 -12.82 7.29
C VAL A 109 -1.89 -13.02 6.91
N VAL A 110 -2.57 -11.91 6.59
CA VAL A 110 -3.95 -11.89 6.08
C VAL A 110 -3.97 -12.13 4.58
N GLY A 111 -3.03 -11.52 3.86
CA GLY A 111 -2.88 -11.69 2.41
C GLY A 111 -1.81 -10.78 1.83
N ASP A 112 -1.47 -11.05 0.56
CA ASP A 112 -0.62 -10.22 -0.29
C ASP A 112 -1.49 -9.65 -1.42
N TYR A 113 -1.39 -8.33 -1.67
CA TYR A 113 -2.22 -7.60 -2.62
C TYR A 113 -1.34 -6.81 -3.59
N THR A 114 -1.60 -6.94 -4.87
CA THR A 114 -0.74 -6.38 -5.92
C THR A 114 -1.49 -5.30 -6.70
N THR A 115 -0.81 -4.16 -6.95
CA THR A 115 -1.38 -3.03 -7.67
C THR A 115 -1.61 -3.33 -9.15
N ASP A 116 -2.67 -2.77 -9.68
CA ASP A 116 -2.99 -2.73 -11.10
C ASP A 116 -2.25 -1.61 -11.85
N GLU A 117 -2.53 -1.45 -13.14
CA GLU A 117 -1.94 -0.42 -14.01
C GLU A 117 -2.20 1.01 -13.53
N THR A 118 -3.23 1.23 -12.72
CA THR A 118 -3.57 2.54 -12.15
C THR A 118 -2.87 2.80 -10.80
N GLY A 119 -2.14 1.82 -10.28
CA GLY A 119 -1.45 1.89 -9.00
C GLY A 119 -2.34 1.56 -7.80
N TYR A 120 -3.51 1.00 -8.03
CA TYR A 120 -4.41 0.62 -6.95
C TYR A 120 -4.45 -0.89 -6.73
N ALA A 121 -4.57 -1.27 -5.46
CA ALA A 121 -4.93 -2.61 -5.02
C ALA A 121 -5.95 -2.50 -3.88
N SER A 122 -6.72 -3.54 -3.66
CA SER A 122 -7.71 -3.58 -2.58
C SER A 122 -7.73 -4.94 -1.92
N THR A 123 -7.91 -4.95 -0.61
CA THR A 123 -8.24 -6.17 0.13
C THR A 123 -9.71 -6.53 -0.13
N GLY A 124 -10.10 -7.72 0.20
CA GLY A 124 -11.51 -8.01 0.44
C GLY A 124 -11.96 -7.45 1.80
N LYS A 125 -13.03 -8.02 2.34
CA LYS A 125 -13.57 -7.70 3.66
C LYS A 125 -12.54 -8.00 4.75
N LEU A 126 -12.21 -6.99 5.55
CA LEU A 126 -11.38 -7.10 6.74
C LEU A 126 -12.21 -6.80 7.99
N LYS A 127 -12.01 -7.55 9.05
CA LYS A 127 -12.62 -7.22 10.36
C LYS A 127 -12.10 -5.86 10.82
N PRO A 128 -12.94 -5.02 11.44
CA PRO A 128 -12.47 -3.79 12.07
C PRO A 128 -11.36 -4.05 13.07
N GLY A 129 -10.32 -3.23 13.04
CA GLY A 129 -9.15 -3.41 13.91
C GLY A 129 -7.87 -2.82 13.32
N SER A 130 -6.76 -3.06 14.02
CA SER A 130 -5.43 -2.59 13.61
C SER A 130 -4.71 -3.64 12.78
N TYR A 131 -4.07 -3.19 11.70
CA TYR A 131 -3.30 -4.02 10.79
C TYR A 131 -1.95 -3.36 10.51
N THR A 132 -1.00 -4.17 10.11
CA THR A 132 0.31 -3.74 9.64
C THR A 132 0.42 -4.05 8.16
N VAL A 133 0.92 -3.08 7.38
CA VAL A 133 1.17 -3.21 5.95
C VAL A 133 2.66 -3.09 5.69
N LEU A 134 3.20 -3.99 4.86
CA LEU A 134 4.58 -3.97 4.39
C LEU A 134 4.57 -3.98 2.86
N GLU A 135 5.35 -3.11 2.24
CA GLU A 135 5.67 -3.25 0.83
C GLU A 135 6.73 -4.34 0.66
N LEU A 136 6.49 -5.29 -0.25
CA LEU A 136 7.45 -6.33 -0.57
C LEU A 136 8.38 -5.83 -1.67
N SER A 137 9.71 -5.96 -1.45
CA SER A 137 10.70 -5.57 -2.45
C SER A 137 10.50 -6.35 -3.77
N ASN A 138 10.61 -5.67 -4.89
CA ASN A 138 10.64 -6.28 -6.21
C ASN A 138 12.04 -6.77 -6.63
N GLY A 139 13.08 -6.53 -5.79
CA GLY A 139 14.46 -6.94 -6.04
C GLY A 139 15.20 -6.11 -7.10
N ASP A 140 14.69 -4.93 -7.46
CA ASP A 140 15.25 -4.04 -8.46
C ASP A 140 15.95 -2.85 -7.79
N ASP A 141 17.27 -2.71 -8.02
CA ASP A 141 18.14 -1.71 -7.39
C ASP A 141 17.86 -0.26 -7.86
N TYR A 142 17.12 -0.09 -8.97
CA TYR A 142 16.74 1.24 -9.45
C TYR A 142 15.59 1.87 -8.66
N TRP A 143 15.00 1.13 -7.73
CA TRP A 143 13.94 1.63 -6.89
C TRP A 143 14.43 1.96 -5.48
N ASN A 144 14.25 3.21 -5.08
CA ASN A 144 14.33 3.61 -3.69
C ASN A 144 12.93 3.50 -3.09
N CYS A 145 12.63 2.32 -2.53
CA CYS A 145 11.35 2.01 -1.95
C CYS A 145 11.20 2.64 -0.55
N GLU A 146 9.99 2.96 -0.19
CA GLU A 146 9.66 3.34 1.18
C GLU A 146 9.90 2.15 2.10
N LEU A 147 10.81 2.35 3.07
CA LEU A 147 11.21 1.27 3.98
C LEU A 147 10.35 1.29 5.25
N GLY A 148 10.04 0.09 5.75
CA GLY A 148 9.32 -0.07 7.01
C GLY A 148 7.93 -0.65 6.83
N TYR A 149 7.03 -0.25 7.71
CA TYR A 149 5.65 -0.69 7.71
C TYR A 149 4.72 0.47 8.03
N HIS A 150 3.52 0.42 7.50
CA HIS A 150 2.42 1.28 7.91
C HIS A 150 1.52 0.57 8.90
N SER A 151 1.04 1.31 9.90
CA SER A 151 -0.02 0.84 10.79
C SER A 151 -1.33 1.49 10.35
N VAL A 152 -2.30 0.66 9.98
CA VAL A 152 -3.61 1.12 9.50
C VAL A 152 -4.71 0.61 10.41
N THR A 153 -5.79 1.38 10.54
CA THR A 153 -6.97 0.97 11.30
C THR A 153 -8.15 0.81 10.35
N ILE A 154 -8.68 -0.39 10.29
CA ILE A 154 -9.85 -0.72 9.50
C ILE A 154 -11.11 -0.37 10.30
N ILE A 155 -11.99 0.41 9.67
CA ILE A 155 -13.24 0.89 10.27
C ILE A 155 -14.40 0.19 9.56
N ALA A 156 -15.35 -0.33 10.35
CA ALA A 156 -16.56 -0.95 9.82
C ALA A 156 -17.31 -0.03 8.84
N GLY A 157 -17.73 -0.56 7.71
CA GLY A 157 -18.50 0.15 6.69
C GLY A 157 -17.72 1.19 5.90
N LYS A 158 -16.39 1.18 5.97
CA LYS A 158 -15.54 2.17 5.26
C LYS A 158 -14.41 1.52 4.49
N ALA A 159 -14.01 2.21 3.41
CA ALA A 159 -12.69 2.01 2.81
C ALA A 159 -11.67 2.88 3.56
N THR A 160 -10.53 2.29 3.91
CA THR A 160 -9.36 2.97 4.46
C THR A 160 -8.30 3.00 3.35
N GLU A 161 -7.73 4.16 3.08
CA GLU A 161 -6.66 4.31 2.09
C GLU A 161 -5.30 4.28 2.77
N ASP A 162 -4.33 3.59 2.14
CA ASP A 162 -2.92 3.55 2.53
C ASP A 162 -2.06 3.89 1.31
N ALA A 163 -1.37 5.02 1.37
CA ALA A 163 -0.61 5.57 0.25
C ALA A 163 0.89 5.28 0.40
N TRP A 164 1.51 4.81 -0.69
CA TRP A 164 2.92 4.46 -0.78
C TRP A 164 3.59 5.18 -1.94
N HIS A 165 4.80 5.69 -1.70
CA HIS A 165 5.56 6.43 -2.71
C HIS A 165 6.96 5.87 -2.85
N ASN A 166 7.31 5.36 -4.05
CA ASN A 166 8.67 4.94 -4.38
C ASN A 166 9.31 5.89 -5.38
N ARG A 167 10.64 5.98 -5.33
CA ARG A 167 11.43 6.82 -6.23
C ARG A 167 12.18 5.93 -7.20
N GLU A 168 11.86 6.07 -8.47
CA GLU A 168 12.62 5.48 -9.56
C GLU A 168 13.88 6.28 -9.78
N GLN A 169 15.02 5.59 -9.85
CA GLN A 169 16.34 6.18 -10.00
C GLN A 169 17.01 5.70 -11.29
N GLY A 170 18.08 6.34 -11.68
CA GLY A 170 19.04 5.84 -12.64
C GLY A 170 20.42 5.78 -12.02
N LEU A 171 21.32 5.01 -12.61
CA LEU A 171 22.69 4.80 -12.13
C LEU A 171 23.68 5.60 -12.96
N GLY A 172 24.34 6.58 -12.34
CA GLY A 172 25.45 7.34 -12.94
C GLY A 172 26.78 6.67 -12.61
N TRP A 173 27.56 6.36 -13.63
CA TRP A 173 28.93 5.86 -13.52
C TRP A 173 29.96 6.94 -13.80
N PHE A 174 30.82 7.22 -12.84
CA PHE A 174 31.98 8.12 -13.00
C PHE A 174 33.25 7.32 -13.19
N HIS A 175 34.11 7.78 -14.10
CA HIS A 175 35.37 7.16 -14.44
C HIS A 175 36.53 8.14 -14.28
N LYS A 176 37.46 7.82 -13.40
CA LYS A 176 38.71 8.54 -13.23
C LYS A 176 39.79 7.94 -14.13
N SER A 177 40.49 8.78 -14.84
CA SER A 177 41.70 8.40 -15.55
C SER A 177 42.87 9.32 -15.21
N THR A 178 44.07 8.80 -15.31
CA THR A 178 45.31 9.55 -15.17
C THR A 178 46.19 9.27 -16.38
N ASN A 179 47.18 10.15 -16.68
CA ASN A 179 48.09 9.99 -17.80
C ASN A 179 49.02 8.75 -17.65
N THR A 180 49.19 8.23 -16.43
CA THR A 180 49.97 7.03 -16.13
C THR A 180 49.12 5.76 -16.05
N GLY A 181 47.80 5.89 -15.91
CA GLY A 181 46.88 4.79 -15.67
C GLY A 181 46.95 4.24 -14.25
N GLU A 182 47.66 4.92 -13.35
CA GLU A 182 47.83 4.54 -11.95
C GLU A 182 47.20 5.56 -11.01
N SER A 183 47.10 5.22 -9.70
CA SER A 183 46.57 6.10 -8.66
C SER A 183 45.14 6.59 -8.92
N LEU A 184 44.26 5.66 -9.30
CA LEU A 184 42.86 5.92 -9.71
C LEU A 184 41.91 5.94 -8.50
N GLU A 185 42.31 5.34 -7.37
CA GLU A 185 41.50 5.24 -6.16
C GLU A 185 41.51 6.54 -5.36
N GLY A 186 40.40 6.81 -4.67
CA GLY A 186 40.33 7.87 -3.65
C GLY A 186 40.02 9.26 -4.20
N TRP A 187 39.76 9.44 -5.49
CA TRP A 187 39.37 10.75 -6.05
C TRP A 187 37.92 11.06 -5.72
N GLU A 188 37.69 12.27 -5.24
CA GLU A 188 36.39 12.75 -4.81
C GLU A 188 35.72 13.57 -5.92
N ILE A 189 34.53 13.14 -6.32
CA ILE A 189 33.69 13.80 -7.30
C ILE A 189 32.43 14.30 -6.59
N THR A 190 32.24 15.62 -6.58
CA THR A 190 31.03 16.22 -5.98
C THR A 190 29.99 16.48 -7.07
N ILE A 191 28.76 16.07 -6.78
CA ILE A 191 27.59 16.16 -7.66
C ILE A 191 26.69 17.29 -7.15
N TYR A 192 26.18 18.10 -8.06
CA TYR A 192 25.34 19.26 -7.80
C TYR A 192 24.08 19.21 -8.63
N SER A 193 23.00 19.80 -8.12
CA SER A 193 21.74 19.97 -8.85
C SER A 193 21.65 21.27 -9.67
N ASP A 194 22.66 22.14 -9.58
CA ASP A 194 22.75 23.41 -10.29
C ASP A 194 24.09 23.60 -11.00
N LYS A 195 24.08 24.33 -12.12
CA LYS A 195 25.25 24.58 -12.97
C LYS A 195 26.34 25.38 -12.25
N GLU A 196 25.94 26.23 -11.34
CA GLU A 196 26.85 27.07 -10.55
C GLU A 196 27.58 26.26 -9.45
N CYS A 197 27.23 24.98 -9.29
CA CYS A 197 27.78 24.07 -8.27
C CYS A 197 27.63 24.62 -6.84
N THR A 198 26.47 25.21 -6.54
CA THR A 198 26.15 25.77 -5.21
C THR A 198 25.26 24.83 -4.39
N GLN A 199 24.46 24.00 -5.06
CA GLN A 199 23.52 23.06 -4.43
C GLN A 199 24.09 21.64 -4.50
N LYS A 200 24.91 21.32 -3.50
CA LYS A 200 25.52 19.99 -3.39
C LYS A 200 24.45 18.92 -3.16
N VAL A 201 24.48 17.89 -3.99
CA VAL A 201 23.69 16.66 -3.80
C VAL A 201 24.48 15.68 -2.95
N THR A 202 25.70 15.31 -3.39
CA THR A 202 26.55 14.37 -2.67
C THR A 202 28.01 14.44 -3.17
N THR A 203 28.90 13.70 -2.52
CA THR A 203 30.25 13.43 -3.00
C THR A 203 30.44 11.92 -3.04
N VAL A 204 31.03 11.42 -4.11
CA VAL A 204 31.40 10.02 -4.32
C VAL A 204 32.91 9.88 -4.48
N THR A 205 33.46 8.71 -4.15
CA THR A 205 34.89 8.45 -4.15
C THR A 205 35.20 7.24 -5.04
N THR A 206 36.17 7.39 -5.95
CA THR A 206 36.55 6.33 -6.87
C THR A 206 37.25 5.15 -6.17
N ASN A 207 36.99 3.95 -6.66
CA ASN A 207 37.67 2.71 -6.23
C ASN A 207 39.02 2.53 -6.95
N ALA A 208 39.68 1.40 -6.69
CA ALA A 208 40.97 1.05 -7.30
C ALA A 208 40.97 0.99 -8.83
N ASP A 209 39.82 0.71 -9.44
CA ASP A 209 39.65 0.73 -10.90
C ASP A 209 39.33 2.14 -11.44
N GLY A 210 39.32 3.15 -10.59
CA GLY A 210 38.95 4.53 -10.94
C GLY A 210 37.46 4.72 -11.17
N LYS A 211 36.61 3.84 -10.66
CA LYS A 211 35.18 3.86 -10.91
C LYS A 211 34.37 4.09 -9.64
N VAL A 212 33.23 4.77 -9.81
CA VAL A 212 32.21 4.86 -8.79
C VAL A 212 30.83 5.00 -9.41
N GLY A 213 29.85 4.25 -8.93
CA GLY A 213 28.44 4.34 -9.32
C GLY A 213 27.61 4.99 -8.23
N ILE A 214 26.57 5.71 -8.64
CA ILE A 214 25.60 6.31 -7.73
C ILE A 214 24.21 6.31 -8.32
N TYR A 215 23.23 5.93 -7.52
CA TYR A 215 21.83 6.07 -7.86
C TYR A 215 21.34 7.49 -7.57
N LEU A 216 20.73 8.12 -8.55
CA LEU A 216 20.15 9.45 -8.46
C LEU A 216 18.75 9.46 -9.10
N ASP A 217 17.92 10.38 -8.63
CA ASP A 217 16.65 10.62 -9.30
C ASP A 217 16.85 11.10 -10.75
N PRO A 218 15.91 10.82 -11.64
CA PRO A 218 15.97 11.34 -13.00
C PRO A 218 16.07 12.87 -13.04
N GLY A 219 17.00 13.39 -13.83
CA GLY A 219 17.22 14.83 -13.94
C GLY A 219 18.60 15.21 -14.46
N ILE A 220 18.83 16.52 -14.61
CA ILE A 220 20.11 17.09 -15.03
C ILE A 220 20.93 17.42 -13.79
N TYR A 221 22.18 16.99 -13.81
CA TYR A 221 23.15 17.20 -12.73
C TYR A 221 24.47 17.73 -13.28
N TYR A 222 25.28 18.26 -12.37
CA TYR A 222 26.59 18.80 -12.63
C TYR A 222 27.59 18.15 -11.68
N ALA A 223 28.74 17.74 -12.20
CA ALA A 223 29.79 17.13 -11.40
C ALA A 223 31.12 17.79 -11.66
N ARG A 224 31.95 17.83 -10.64
CA ARG A 224 33.37 18.17 -10.75
C ARG A 224 34.20 17.42 -9.72
N GLU A 225 35.47 17.25 -10.03
CA GLU A 225 36.45 16.75 -9.09
C GLU A 225 36.71 17.81 -8.00
N THR A 226 36.67 17.45 -6.74
CA THR A 226 36.77 18.40 -5.61
C THR A 226 37.83 18.04 -4.59
N GLY A 227 38.46 16.89 -4.71
CA GLY A 227 39.46 16.45 -3.76
C GLY A 227 39.90 15.02 -3.99
N ASP A 228 40.65 14.51 -3.07
CA ASP A 228 41.01 13.09 -2.94
C ASP A 228 41.39 12.75 -1.49
N THR A 229 41.35 11.45 -1.17
CA THR A 229 41.62 10.95 0.20
C THR A 229 43.10 10.89 0.57
N GLU A 230 44.02 11.13 -0.38
CA GLU A 230 45.46 11.02 -0.21
C GLU A 230 46.21 12.36 -0.34
N GLY A 231 45.49 13.47 -0.51
CA GLY A 231 46.10 14.82 -0.62
C GLY A 231 46.77 15.09 -1.97
N ARG A 232 46.45 14.34 -3.03
CA ARG A 232 47.00 14.56 -4.38
C ARG A 232 46.37 15.75 -5.08
N PHE A 233 45.10 16.04 -4.78
CA PHE A 233 44.37 17.15 -5.38
C PHE A 233 45.06 18.51 -5.15
N GLU A 234 45.69 18.70 -4.01
CA GLU A 234 46.43 19.92 -3.64
C GLU A 234 47.93 19.82 -3.90
N ASN A 235 48.40 18.73 -4.51
CA ASN A 235 49.81 18.45 -4.69
C ASN A 235 50.31 19.02 -6.07
N GLU A 236 51.43 19.72 -6.08
CA GLU A 236 52.02 20.34 -7.29
C GLU A 236 52.36 19.36 -8.44
N TYR A 237 52.42 18.06 -8.18
CA TYR A 237 52.67 17.02 -9.17
C TYR A 237 51.40 16.48 -9.86
N TRP A 238 50.23 16.93 -9.41
CA TRP A 238 48.93 16.54 -9.98
C TRP A 238 48.17 17.75 -10.50
N LEU A 239 47.61 17.58 -11.69
CA LEU A 239 46.67 18.55 -12.28
C LEU A 239 45.30 17.87 -12.28
N ALA A 240 44.44 18.28 -11.34
CA ALA A 240 43.06 17.81 -11.30
C ALA A 240 42.21 18.43 -12.43
N ASP A 241 41.26 17.69 -12.93
CA ASP A 241 40.25 18.21 -13.85
C ASP A 241 39.13 18.91 -13.08
N GLU A 242 39.26 20.24 -12.94
CA GLU A 242 38.26 21.05 -12.24
C GLU A 242 37.07 21.46 -13.12
N SER A 243 37.00 20.93 -14.34
CA SER A 243 35.91 21.26 -15.27
C SER A 243 34.56 20.72 -14.71
N ILE A 244 33.51 21.50 -14.93
CA ILE A 244 32.15 21.09 -14.63
C ILE A 244 31.63 20.26 -15.78
N LYS A 245 31.18 19.04 -15.47
CA LYS A 245 30.52 18.13 -16.42
C LYS A 245 29.02 18.12 -16.13
N GLU A 246 28.23 18.49 -17.15
CA GLU A 246 26.78 18.34 -17.15
C GLU A 246 26.42 16.93 -17.62
N PHE A 247 25.50 16.28 -16.94
CA PHE A 247 25.00 14.94 -17.32
C PHE A 247 23.53 14.78 -16.96
N GLU A 248 22.84 13.89 -17.65
CA GLU A 248 21.43 13.58 -17.40
C GLU A 248 21.30 12.15 -16.88
N ILE A 249 20.60 12.00 -15.77
CA ILE A 249 20.17 10.71 -15.25
C ILE A 249 18.79 10.39 -15.82
N LEU A 250 18.70 9.26 -16.48
CA LEU A 250 17.44 8.73 -17.01
C LEU A 250 16.88 7.65 -16.08
N PRO A 251 15.55 7.58 -15.93
CA PRO A 251 14.95 6.58 -15.07
C PRO A 251 15.30 5.17 -15.57
N HIS A 252 15.66 4.30 -14.63
CA HIS A 252 15.96 2.87 -14.89
C HIS A 252 17.06 2.64 -15.94
N LYS A 253 18.06 3.53 -16.00
CA LYS A 253 19.18 3.47 -16.94
C LYS A 253 20.51 3.68 -16.27
N ASP A 254 21.54 3.01 -16.82
CA ASP A 254 22.94 3.35 -16.57
C ASP A 254 23.38 4.45 -17.49
N VAL A 255 24.12 5.40 -16.95
CA VAL A 255 24.70 6.55 -17.70
C VAL A 255 26.18 6.64 -17.35
N ASP A 256 27.04 6.57 -18.35
CA ASP A 256 28.49 6.79 -18.20
C ASP A 256 28.80 8.29 -18.30
N ILE A 257 29.62 8.83 -17.37
CA ILE A 257 29.89 10.25 -17.18
C ILE A 257 31.39 10.55 -17.27
#